data_1ee28ad3f9abb81f295d30700e390826
#
_entry.id   1ee28ad3f9abb81f295d30700e390826
#
_cell.length_a   1.000
_cell.length_b   1.000
_cell.length_c   1.000
_cell.angle_alpha   90.00
_cell.angle_beta   90.00
_cell.angle_gamma   90.00
#
_symmetry.space_group_name_H-M   'P 1'
#
loop_
_entity.id
_entity.type
_entity.pdbx_description
1 polymer ?
#
loop_
_entity_poly.entity_id
_entity_poly.type
_entity_poly.pdbx_seq_one_letter_code
_entity_poly.pdbx_strand_id
1 'polypeptide(L)'
;MCVMSDREVGCDVEEIDKRRVSQVIRCLAESERAAASESAENFFRIWTLKESILKLSGEGLAIPLRSFEVSLDPLKVRQSFIPGQVILKEYREFRDSASIGTASCGGNEKRYCCSCAIEGGALPERMTQVDLSRIIG
;
A
#
# COMPACT_ATOMS: atom_id res chain seq x y z
N MET A 1 -0.01 7.35 -8.28
CA MET A 1 -1.35 7.24 -7.68
C MET A 1 -1.69 8.55 -6.99
N CYS A 2 -2.93 8.99 -7.07
CA CYS A 2 -3.44 10.18 -6.38
C CYS A 2 -4.75 9.82 -5.68
N VAL A 3 -4.92 10.27 -4.45
CA VAL A 3 -6.17 10.14 -3.68
C VAL A 3 -6.59 11.53 -3.26
N MET A 4 -7.87 11.83 -3.41
CA MET A 4 -8.48 13.09 -2.94
C MET A 4 -9.63 12.78 -2.00
N SER A 5 -9.67 13.46 -0.88
CA SER A 5 -10.70 13.29 0.16
C SER A 5 -10.91 14.60 0.88
N ASP A 6 -12.08 14.77 1.48
CA ASP A 6 -12.39 15.82 2.47
C ASP A 6 -11.88 15.46 3.88
N ARG A 7 -11.27 14.28 4.03
CA ARG A 7 -10.69 13.77 5.27
C ARG A 7 -9.21 13.47 5.08
N GLU A 8 -8.49 13.35 6.18
CA GLU A 8 -7.11 12.87 6.15
C GLU A 8 -7.05 11.48 5.53
N VAL A 9 -6.18 11.32 4.53
CA VAL A 9 -5.99 10.08 3.79
C VAL A 9 -4.52 9.88 3.47
N GLY A 10 -4.05 8.67 3.64
CA GLY A 10 -2.71 8.24 3.21
C GLY A 10 -2.83 7.15 2.17
N CYS A 11 -1.91 7.15 1.21
CA CYS A 11 -1.84 6.09 0.21
C CYS A 11 -0.39 5.77 -0.17
N ASP A 12 -0.17 4.52 -0.52
CA ASP A 12 1.13 4.04 -0.96
C ASP A 12 1.01 3.04 -2.11
N VAL A 13 2.03 3.01 -2.97
CA VAL A 13 2.15 2.04 -4.07
C VAL A 13 3.60 1.61 -4.21
N GLU A 14 3.85 0.31 -4.25
CA GLU A 14 5.18 -0.27 -4.37
C GLU A 14 5.22 -1.37 -5.43
N GLU A 15 6.28 -1.40 -6.22
CA GLU A 15 6.60 -2.52 -7.11
C GLU A 15 7.05 -3.72 -6.27
N ILE A 16 6.53 -4.91 -6.56
CA ILE A 16 6.91 -6.14 -5.87
C ILE A 16 8.29 -6.58 -6.36
N ASP A 17 9.33 -6.25 -5.60
CA ASP A 17 10.72 -6.64 -5.86
C ASP A 17 11.24 -7.55 -4.73
N LYS A 18 11.36 -8.84 -5.02
CA LYS A 18 11.85 -9.86 -4.08
C LYS A 18 13.21 -9.53 -3.46
N ARG A 19 14.07 -8.80 -4.20
CA ARG A 19 15.43 -8.45 -3.75
C ARG A 19 15.42 -7.47 -2.57
N ARG A 20 14.39 -6.65 -2.45
CA ARG A 20 14.26 -5.65 -1.38
C ARG A 20 13.79 -6.25 -0.05
N VAL A 21 13.09 -7.38 -0.07
CA VAL A 21 12.43 -7.97 1.11
C VAL A 21 13.42 -8.26 2.23
N SER A 22 14.51 -8.97 1.91
CA SER A 22 15.51 -9.39 2.92
C SER A 22 16.20 -8.23 3.63
N GLN A 23 16.28 -7.07 2.98
CA GLN A 23 16.97 -5.89 3.52
C GLN A 23 16.11 -5.15 4.54
N VAL A 24 14.80 -5.12 4.34
CA VAL A 24 13.90 -4.24 5.08
C VAL A 24 12.87 -4.97 5.97
N ILE A 25 12.76 -6.29 5.87
CA ILE A 25 11.80 -7.08 6.68
C ILE A 25 11.99 -6.87 8.19
N ARG A 26 13.20 -6.54 8.63
CA ARG A 26 13.52 -6.27 10.03
C ARG A 26 12.89 -4.99 10.56
N CYS A 27 12.45 -4.08 9.67
CA CYS A 27 11.75 -2.85 10.04
C CYS A 27 10.29 -3.11 10.46
N LEU A 28 9.73 -4.27 10.10
CA LEU A 28 8.38 -4.68 10.47
C LEU A 28 8.31 -5.14 11.93
N ALA A 29 7.12 -5.07 12.51
CA ALA A 29 6.85 -5.67 13.82
C ALA A 29 7.10 -7.18 13.80
N GLU A 30 7.50 -7.75 14.92
CA GLU A 30 7.86 -9.17 15.00
C GLU A 30 6.70 -10.09 14.58
N SER A 31 5.48 -9.76 14.99
CA SER A 31 4.26 -10.48 14.64
C SER A 31 3.96 -10.50 13.12
N GLU A 32 4.44 -9.51 12.38
CA GLU A 32 4.21 -9.39 10.94
C GLU A 32 5.23 -10.16 10.10
N ARG A 33 6.43 -10.44 10.67
CA ARG A 33 7.55 -11.00 9.93
C ARG A 33 7.28 -12.40 9.39
N ALA A 34 6.49 -13.19 10.10
CA ALA A 34 6.10 -14.52 9.66
C ALA A 34 5.29 -14.44 8.35
N ALA A 35 4.21 -13.67 8.33
CA ALA A 35 3.38 -13.45 7.15
C ALA A 35 4.17 -12.79 6.00
N ALA A 36 5.01 -11.81 6.31
CA ALA A 36 5.86 -11.11 5.33
C ALA A 36 6.91 -12.05 4.70
N SER A 37 7.35 -13.08 5.41
CA SER A 37 8.33 -14.05 4.91
C SER A 37 7.73 -15.10 3.99
N GLU A 38 6.42 -15.29 3.99
CA GLU A 38 5.74 -16.28 3.14
C GLU A 38 5.85 -15.94 1.66
N SER A 39 5.79 -14.66 1.31
CA SER A 39 5.95 -14.21 -0.07
C SER A 39 6.34 -12.72 -0.14
N ALA A 40 6.98 -12.35 -1.25
CA ALA A 40 7.25 -10.94 -1.53
C ALA A 40 5.96 -10.12 -1.62
N GLU A 41 4.88 -10.70 -2.14
CA GLU A 41 3.57 -10.06 -2.19
C GLU A 41 3.05 -9.72 -0.79
N ASN A 42 3.07 -10.67 0.15
CA ASN A 42 2.65 -10.43 1.54
C ASN A 42 3.51 -9.35 2.21
N PHE A 43 4.84 -9.37 1.97
CA PHE A 43 5.73 -8.32 2.46
C PHE A 43 5.28 -6.94 1.97
N PHE A 44 5.10 -6.78 0.64
CA PHE A 44 4.73 -5.48 0.05
C PHE A 44 3.29 -5.06 0.38
N ARG A 45 2.38 -5.99 0.62
CA ARG A 45 1.05 -5.69 1.18
C ARG A 45 1.16 -5.04 2.55
N ILE A 46 1.91 -5.67 3.47
CA ILE A 46 2.14 -5.14 4.82
C ILE A 46 2.86 -3.79 4.73
N TRP A 47 3.89 -3.69 3.90
CA TRP A 47 4.68 -2.47 3.71
C TRP A 47 3.83 -1.29 3.26
N THR A 48 3.08 -1.45 2.17
CA THR A 48 2.24 -0.36 1.63
C THR A 48 1.13 0.06 2.60
N LEU A 49 0.53 -0.89 3.33
CA LEU A 49 -0.44 -0.59 4.38
C LEU A 49 0.18 0.26 5.49
N LYS A 50 1.38 -0.09 5.96
CA LYS A 50 2.08 0.67 6.99
C LYS A 50 2.48 2.07 6.51
N GLU A 51 3.00 2.18 5.30
CA GLU A 51 3.33 3.48 4.68
C GLU A 51 2.09 4.35 4.49
N SER A 52 0.95 3.78 4.08
CA SER A 52 -0.30 4.56 3.96
C SER A 52 -0.80 5.06 5.31
N ILE A 53 -0.62 4.30 6.40
CA ILE A 53 -0.96 4.74 7.76
C ILE A 53 -0.02 5.86 8.23
N LEU A 54 1.28 5.76 7.95
CA LEU A 54 2.22 6.82 8.28
C LEU A 54 1.93 8.11 7.51
N LYS A 55 1.57 8.02 6.24
CA LYS A 55 1.16 9.17 5.45
C LYS A 55 -0.15 9.78 5.95
N LEU A 56 -1.11 8.95 6.39
CA LEU A 56 -2.34 9.39 7.04
C LEU A 56 -2.05 10.19 8.32
N SER A 57 -1.11 9.73 9.14
CA SER A 57 -0.77 10.40 10.41
C SER A 57 -0.07 11.75 10.22
N GLY A 58 0.54 11.98 9.06
CA GLY A 58 1.35 13.16 8.80
C GLY A 58 2.73 13.19 9.49
N GLU A 59 3.01 12.23 10.37
CA GLU A 59 4.26 12.18 11.16
C GLU A 59 5.41 11.44 10.43
N GLY A 60 5.07 10.67 9.40
CA GLY A 60 6.04 9.99 8.56
C GLY A 60 7.01 9.10 9.36
N LEU A 61 8.31 9.23 9.06
CA LEU A 61 9.37 8.42 9.66
C LEU A 61 9.62 8.69 11.16
N ALA A 62 8.95 9.67 11.78
CA ALA A 62 9.02 9.88 13.22
C ALA A 62 8.41 8.70 13.99
N ILE A 63 7.47 7.99 13.36
CA ILE A 63 6.87 6.79 13.93
C ILE A 63 7.60 5.55 13.39
N PRO A 64 8.27 4.76 14.25
CA PRO A 64 8.93 3.53 13.78
C PRO A 64 7.91 2.51 13.26
N LEU A 65 8.16 1.93 12.09
CA LEU A 65 7.29 0.91 11.49
C LEU A 65 7.00 -0.26 12.44
N ARG A 66 7.93 -0.63 13.29
CA ARG A 66 7.77 -1.72 14.27
C ARG A 66 6.89 -1.38 15.48
N SER A 67 6.49 -0.12 15.67
CA SER A 67 5.70 0.32 16.82
C SER A 67 4.21 0.09 16.70
N PHE A 68 3.74 -0.30 15.51
CA PHE A 68 2.33 -0.64 15.25
C PHE A 68 2.24 -1.85 14.33
N GLU A 69 1.10 -2.48 14.29
CA GLU A 69 0.92 -3.76 13.60
C GLU A 69 -0.24 -3.74 12.62
N VAL A 70 -0.06 -4.42 11.50
CA VAL A 70 -1.09 -4.68 10.49
C VAL A 70 -1.28 -6.18 10.34
N SER A 71 -2.52 -6.63 10.24
CA SER A 71 -2.85 -8.00 9.83
C SER A 71 -3.50 -8.00 8.46
N LEU A 72 -3.24 -9.04 7.66
CA LEU A 72 -3.77 -9.17 6.29
C LEU A 72 -5.12 -9.87 6.25
N ASP A 73 -5.33 -10.81 7.16
CA ASP A 73 -6.55 -11.62 7.27
C ASP A 73 -6.96 -11.80 8.74
N PRO A 74 -7.98 -11.10 9.22
CA PRO A 74 -8.67 -9.98 8.57
C PRO A 74 -7.78 -8.74 8.47
N LEU A 75 -8.06 -7.87 7.48
CA LEU A 75 -7.33 -6.62 7.30
C LEU A 75 -7.64 -5.67 8.47
N LYS A 76 -6.64 -5.46 9.34
CA LYS A 76 -6.77 -4.64 10.57
C LYS A 76 -5.45 -3.95 10.88
N VAL A 77 -5.55 -2.86 11.63
CA VAL A 77 -4.40 -2.16 12.22
C VAL A 77 -4.55 -2.05 13.73
N ARG A 78 -3.45 -2.24 14.45
CA ARG A 78 -3.30 -1.94 15.87
C ARG A 78 -2.28 -0.84 16.05
N GLN A 79 -2.73 0.35 16.39
CA GLN A 79 -1.92 1.55 16.55
C GLN A 79 -2.54 2.46 17.63
N SER A 80 -1.80 3.45 18.14
CA SER A 80 -2.22 4.36 19.22
C SER A 80 -1.99 5.84 18.94
N PHE A 81 -1.45 6.17 17.74
CA PHE A 81 -1.08 7.55 17.39
C PHE A 81 -2.12 8.28 16.53
N ILE A 82 -3.03 7.58 15.88
CA ILE A 82 -4.19 8.17 15.21
C ILE A 82 -5.40 7.98 16.13
N PRO A 83 -6.06 9.06 16.59
CA PRO A 83 -7.12 8.96 17.60
C PRO A 83 -8.40 8.31 17.09
N GLY A 84 -8.71 8.43 15.80
CA GLY A 84 -9.90 7.88 15.19
C GLY A 84 -9.75 6.47 14.67
N GLN A 85 -10.85 5.90 14.19
CA GLN A 85 -10.82 4.58 13.54
C GLN A 85 -10.13 4.68 12.18
N VAL A 86 -9.06 3.91 12.00
CA VAL A 86 -8.37 3.79 10.72
C VAL A 86 -9.02 2.68 9.89
N ILE A 87 -9.45 3.05 8.70
CA ILE A 87 -10.00 2.13 7.71
C ILE A 87 -8.94 1.90 6.63
N LEU A 88 -8.66 0.65 6.34
CA LEU A 88 -7.65 0.22 5.38
C LEU A 88 -8.31 -0.38 4.14
N LYS A 89 -7.72 -0.12 2.98
CA LYS A 89 -8.12 -0.72 1.72
C LYS A 89 -6.90 -1.10 0.90
N GLU A 90 -6.90 -2.31 0.34
CA GLU A 90 -5.93 -2.76 -0.66
C GLU A 90 -6.58 -2.72 -2.05
N TYR A 91 -5.81 -2.25 -3.04
CA TYR A 91 -6.21 -2.26 -4.44
C TYR A 91 -5.29 -3.20 -5.22
N ARG A 92 -5.81 -4.35 -5.62
CA ARG A 92 -5.03 -5.42 -6.26
C ARG A 92 -5.04 -5.34 -7.79
N GLU A 93 -5.85 -4.48 -8.37
CA GLU A 93 -6.07 -4.39 -9.82
C GLU A 93 -5.05 -3.46 -10.51
N PHE A 94 -4.04 -2.97 -9.79
CA PHE A 94 -3.04 -2.07 -10.36
C PHE A 94 -2.06 -2.87 -11.23
N ARG A 95 -2.30 -2.85 -12.53
CA ARG A 95 -1.38 -3.35 -13.57
C ARG A 95 -0.89 -2.17 -14.41
N ASP A 96 0.36 -2.20 -14.79
CA ASP A 96 0.89 -1.19 -15.68
C ASP A 96 0.21 -1.32 -17.05
N SER A 97 -0.59 -0.33 -17.41
CA SER A 97 -1.32 -0.29 -18.68
C SER A 97 -0.42 -0.17 -19.92
N ALA A 98 0.89 0.04 -19.72
CA ALA A 98 1.86 -0.02 -20.81
C ALA A 98 2.00 -1.42 -21.44
N SER A 99 1.46 -2.47 -20.78
CA SER A 99 1.52 -3.86 -21.26
C SER A 99 0.34 -4.27 -22.16
N ILE A 100 -0.65 -3.40 -22.40
CA ILE A 100 -1.87 -3.76 -23.17
C ILE A 100 -1.66 -3.64 -24.69
N GLY A 101 -0.47 -3.29 -25.18
CA GLY A 101 -0.26 -2.92 -26.60
C GLY A 101 0.59 -3.84 -27.46
N THR A 102 1.31 -4.83 -26.93
CA THR A 102 2.12 -5.72 -27.79
C THR A 102 2.18 -7.13 -27.24
N ALA A 103 1.46 -8.03 -27.87
CA ALA A 103 1.71 -9.46 -27.77
C ALA A 103 3.06 -9.74 -28.43
N SER A 104 4.16 -9.77 -27.66
CA SER A 104 5.32 -10.62 -27.96
C SER A 104 6.43 -10.48 -26.93
N CYS A 105 6.96 -11.63 -26.55
CA CYS A 105 8.28 -11.88 -25.95
C CYS A 105 8.53 -11.40 -24.51
N GLY A 106 8.31 -12.29 -23.52
CA GLY A 106 9.24 -12.47 -22.39
C GLY A 106 9.43 -11.30 -21.41
N GLY A 107 8.60 -10.29 -21.42
CA GLY A 107 8.66 -9.19 -20.48
C GLY A 107 8.12 -9.60 -19.11
N ASN A 108 8.94 -9.47 -18.08
CA ASN A 108 8.56 -9.69 -16.70
C ASN A 108 7.46 -8.67 -16.34
N GLU A 109 6.21 -9.10 -16.27
CA GLU A 109 5.07 -8.24 -15.94
C GLU A 109 5.30 -7.66 -14.53
N LYS A 110 5.43 -6.35 -14.43
CA LYS A 110 5.60 -5.68 -13.15
C LYS A 110 4.31 -5.76 -12.35
N ARG A 111 4.43 -6.20 -11.12
CA ARG A 111 3.30 -6.29 -10.17
C ARG A 111 3.49 -5.28 -9.07
N TYR A 112 2.39 -4.69 -8.65
CA TYR A 112 2.38 -3.64 -7.63
C TYR A 112 1.43 -3.98 -6.50
N CYS A 113 1.79 -3.58 -5.28
CA CYS A 113 0.87 -3.47 -4.16
C CYS A 113 0.47 -2.01 -4.01
N CYS A 114 -0.79 -1.78 -3.76
CA CYS A 114 -1.34 -0.45 -3.55
C CYS A 114 -2.32 -0.47 -2.40
N SER A 115 -2.20 0.48 -1.50
CA SER A 115 -3.10 0.60 -0.34
C SER A 115 -3.46 2.04 -0.02
N CYS A 116 -4.57 2.21 0.67
CA CYS A 116 -5.00 3.47 1.25
C CYS A 116 -5.42 3.27 2.71
N ALA A 117 -5.24 4.32 3.49
CA ALA A 117 -5.72 4.44 4.86
C ALA A 117 -6.47 5.76 5.03
N ILE A 118 -7.60 5.74 5.73
CA ILE A 118 -8.41 6.92 6.03
C ILE A 118 -8.87 6.88 7.49
N GLU A 119 -8.95 8.05 8.13
CA GLU A 119 -9.53 8.17 9.45
C GLU A 119 -11.04 8.42 9.35
N GLY A 120 -11.83 7.41 9.70
CA GLY A 120 -13.28 7.44 9.51
C GLY A 120 -13.69 7.49 8.03
N GLY A 121 -14.97 7.36 7.74
CA GLY A 121 -15.47 7.44 6.36
C GLY A 121 -15.30 6.14 5.57
N ALA A 122 -15.25 6.25 4.25
CA ALA A 122 -15.15 5.11 3.35
C ALA A 122 -14.16 5.40 2.21
N LEU A 123 -13.46 4.37 1.79
CA LEU A 123 -12.60 4.38 0.61
C LEU A 123 -13.37 3.78 -0.59
N PRO A 124 -13.14 4.26 -1.82
CA PRO A 124 -13.82 3.72 -3.00
C PRO A 124 -13.49 2.24 -3.21
N GLU A 125 -14.44 1.48 -3.74
CA GLU A 125 -14.26 0.06 -4.01
C GLU A 125 -13.20 -0.20 -5.08
N ARG A 126 -13.09 0.69 -6.07
CA ARG A 126 -12.16 0.57 -7.18
C ARG A 126 -11.41 1.87 -7.43
N MET A 127 -10.20 1.76 -7.94
CA MET A 127 -9.47 2.91 -8.47
C MET A 127 -10.00 3.29 -9.85
N THR A 128 -10.04 4.59 -10.12
CA THR A 128 -10.33 5.12 -11.46
C THR A 128 -9.03 5.43 -12.16
N GLN A 129 -8.83 4.86 -13.34
CA GLN A 129 -7.72 5.25 -14.20
C GLN A 129 -8.06 6.57 -14.89
N VAL A 130 -7.17 7.55 -14.75
CA VAL A 130 -7.31 8.87 -15.34
C VAL A 130 -6.23 9.05 -16.41
N ASP A 131 -6.65 9.37 -17.62
CA ASP A 131 -5.73 9.75 -18.68
C ASP A 131 -5.33 11.22 -18.51
N LEU A 132 -4.10 11.45 -18.07
CA LEU A 132 -3.59 12.79 -17.83
C LEU A 132 -3.54 13.66 -19.09
N SER A 133 -3.45 13.07 -20.28
CA SER A 133 -3.47 13.81 -21.54
C SER A 133 -4.78 14.57 -21.75
N ARG A 134 -5.87 14.09 -21.15
CA ARG A 134 -7.19 14.73 -21.19
C ARG A 134 -7.36 15.85 -20.17
N ILE A 135 -6.48 15.95 -19.19
CA ILE A 135 -6.54 16.95 -18.12
C ILE A 135 -5.64 18.14 -18.42
N ILE A 136 -4.54 17.91 -19.14
CA ILE A 136 -3.50 18.91 -19.43
C ILE A 136 -3.69 19.52 -20.83
N GLY A 137 -4.71 19.05 -21.55
CA GLY A 137 -5.07 19.54 -22.91
C GLY A 137 -5.64 20.94 -22.93
#